data_de1f5050cc265cb490f51ebeffa927b8
#
_entry.id   de1f5050cc265cb490f51ebeffa927b8
#
_cell.length_a   1.000
_cell.length_b   1.000
_cell.length_c   1.000
_cell.angle_alpha   90.00
_cell.angle_beta   90.00
_cell.angle_gamma   90.00
#
_symmetry.space_group_name_H-M   'P 1'
#
loop_
_entity.id
_entity.type
_entity.pdbx_description
1 polymer ?
#
loop_
_entity_poly.entity_id
_entity_poly.type
_entity_poly.pdbx_seq_one_letter_code
_entity_poly.pdbx_strand_id
1 'polypeptide(L)'
;SCSENEDDELIIDPVEKPNYILNEGHWGANNASIAMFNHPAYGVVEENAYLKRNGQKLGDVANALLEEDDNIYVLLNGSKYVARLDLMLKEQARYTFPESDGEPRCMEVEGNYAYVTQYGGQVTKLNIKDMTVAGTFKGGDNLEGVVEKDGKLYVANSYAVDGSNNWIYNKEVFIINAQTMTLEKTIEVVENP
;
A
#
# COMPACT_ATOMS: atom_id res chain seq x y z
N SER A 1 9.44 5.73 44.21
CA SER A 1 8.90 6.78 43.36
C SER A 1 9.18 6.34 41.92
N CYS A 2 8.19 5.71 41.30
CA CYS A 2 8.24 5.41 39.88
C CYS A 2 7.85 6.70 39.17
N SER A 3 8.77 7.24 38.36
CA SER A 3 8.45 8.29 37.42
C SER A 3 7.58 7.70 36.31
N GLU A 4 6.34 8.14 36.25
CA GLU A 4 5.50 7.93 35.08
C GLU A 4 6.21 8.55 33.87
N ASN A 5 6.49 7.75 32.85
CA ASN A 5 6.87 8.28 31.57
C ASN A 5 5.65 9.03 31.04
N GLU A 6 5.72 10.36 31.06
CA GLU A 6 4.82 11.17 30.25
C GLU A 6 5.04 10.70 28.80
N ASP A 7 3.97 10.23 28.16
CA ASP A 7 3.98 9.93 26.73
C ASP A 7 4.31 11.25 26.02
N ASP A 8 5.55 11.41 25.59
CA ASP A 8 5.98 12.54 24.78
C ASP A 8 5.19 12.50 23.46
N GLU A 9 4.13 13.29 23.39
CA GLU A 9 3.39 13.48 22.16
C GLU A 9 4.26 14.33 21.21
N LEU A 10 4.48 13.81 19.98
CA LEU A 10 5.25 14.52 18.98
C LEU A 10 4.55 15.84 18.63
N ILE A 11 5.14 16.97 19.02
CA ILE A 11 4.71 18.30 18.60
C ILE A 11 5.40 18.58 17.27
N ILE A 12 4.63 18.54 16.19
CA ILE A 12 5.12 18.84 14.85
C ILE A 12 4.99 20.34 14.62
N ASP A 13 6.10 20.97 14.21
CA ASP A 13 6.07 22.34 13.71
C ASP A 13 5.17 22.35 12.46
N PRO A 14 4.17 23.24 12.37
CA PRO A 14 3.26 23.29 11.23
C PRO A 14 3.95 23.60 9.90
N VAL A 15 5.24 23.92 9.90
CA VAL A 15 6.06 24.16 8.70
C VAL A 15 6.81 22.92 8.24
N GLU A 16 7.01 21.90 9.09
CA GLU A 16 7.75 20.67 8.73
C GLU A 16 6.81 19.47 8.65
N LYS A 17 6.79 18.84 7.48
CA LYS A 17 6.10 17.56 7.32
C LYS A 17 6.80 16.47 8.14
N PRO A 18 6.08 15.57 8.79
CA PRO A 18 6.66 14.43 9.49
C PRO A 18 7.36 13.48 8.53
N ASN A 19 8.30 12.72 9.05
CA ASN A 19 8.86 11.56 8.40
C ASN A 19 8.22 10.30 8.97
N TYR A 20 8.11 9.25 8.17
CA TYR A 20 7.44 8.02 8.56
C TYR A 20 8.34 6.82 8.34
N ILE A 21 8.24 5.83 9.23
CA ILE A 21 8.85 4.51 9.09
C ILE A 21 7.74 3.47 9.14
N LEU A 22 7.56 2.73 8.05
CA LEU A 22 6.68 1.59 8.02
C LEU A 22 7.43 0.35 8.52
N ASN A 23 6.91 -0.28 9.55
CA ASN A 23 7.36 -1.60 10.00
C ASN A 23 6.40 -2.64 9.46
N GLU A 24 6.90 -3.52 8.60
CA GLU A 24 6.11 -4.54 7.92
C GLU A 24 5.38 -5.47 8.90
N GLY A 25 6.05 -5.84 9.98
CA GLY A 25 5.56 -6.88 10.89
C GLY A 25 5.85 -8.29 10.38
N HIS A 26 5.27 -9.28 11.05
CA HIS A 26 5.37 -10.69 10.70
C HIS A 26 4.01 -11.26 10.36
N TRP A 27 3.95 -12.12 9.36
CA TRP A 27 2.73 -12.80 8.93
C TRP A 27 2.03 -13.51 10.09
N GLY A 28 0.75 -13.25 10.28
CA GLY A 28 -0.08 -13.79 11.35
C GLY A 28 0.15 -13.15 12.74
N ALA A 29 1.09 -12.21 12.87
CA ALA A 29 1.38 -11.58 14.17
C ALA A 29 0.56 -10.32 14.46
N ASN A 30 -0.07 -9.73 13.45
CA ASN A 30 -0.85 -8.49 13.57
C ASN A 30 -0.06 -7.38 14.28
N ASN A 31 1.18 -7.16 13.85
CA ASN A 31 2.14 -6.27 14.48
C ASN A 31 2.82 -5.29 13.53
N ALA A 32 2.28 -5.08 12.33
CA ALA A 32 2.69 -3.96 11.50
C ALA A 32 2.43 -2.63 12.22
N SER A 33 3.29 -1.65 12.02
CA SER A 33 3.17 -0.35 12.67
C SER A 33 3.76 0.78 11.84
N ILE A 34 3.38 2.02 12.15
CA ILE A 34 3.99 3.21 11.59
C ILE A 34 4.57 4.02 12.73
N ALA A 35 5.88 4.31 12.67
CA ALA A 35 6.53 5.29 13.51
C ALA A 35 6.60 6.64 12.80
N MET A 36 6.56 7.73 13.55
CA MET A 36 6.60 9.11 13.05
C MET A 36 7.67 9.91 13.77
N PHE A 37 8.39 10.75 13.06
CA PHE A 37 9.40 11.63 13.63
C PHE A 37 9.53 12.93 12.80
N ASN A 38 9.97 14.02 13.46
CA ASN A 38 10.05 15.32 12.80
C ASN A 38 11.43 15.61 12.19
N HIS A 39 12.53 15.20 12.85
CA HIS A 39 13.86 15.48 12.34
C HIS A 39 14.80 14.28 12.54
N PRO A 40 15.51 13.82 11.50
CA PRO A 40 16.32 12.59 11.57
C PRO A 40 17.52 12.66 12.52
N ALA A 41 18.05 13.84 12.85
CA ALA A 41 19.24 13.97 13.66
C ALA A 41 18.96 14.01 15.18
N TYR A 42 17.82 14.55 15.61
CA TYR A 42 17.50 14.76 17.03
C TYR A 42 15.99 14.87 17.31
N GLY A 43 15.16 14.45 16.37
CA GLY A 43 13.72 14.44 16.58
C GLY A 43 13.26 13.31 17.51
N VAL A 44 12.16 13.53 18.18
CA VAL A 44 11.48 12.49 18.94
C VAL A 44 10.88 11.49 17.98
N VAL A 45 11.08 10.21 18.22
CA VAL A 45 10.42 9.13 17.49
C VAL A 45 9.17 8.72 18.26
N GLU A 46 8.01 8.90 17.64
CA GLU A 46 6.76 8.36 18.14
C GLU A 46 6.53 6.98 17.56
N GLU A 47 6.83 5.95 18.33
CA GLU A 47 6.56 4.58 17.95
C GLU A 47 5.06 4.30 17.95
N ASN A 48 4.59 3.42 17.06
CA ASN A 48 3.18 3.07 16.94
C ASN A 48 2.23 4.28 16.78
N ALA A 49 2.66 5.31 16.05
CA ALA A 49 1.91 6.55 15.89
C ALA A 49 0.50 6.33 15.33
N TYR A 50 0.33 5.37 14.39
CA TYR A 50 -1.00 5.00 13.90
C TYR A 50 -1.91 4.48 15.02
N LEU A 51 -1.42 3.57 15.88
CA LEU A 51 -2.19 3.04 17.00
C LEU A 51 -2.63 4.15 17.97
N LYS A 52 -1.73 5.06 18.31
CA LYS A 52 -2.03 6.21 19.18
C LYS A 52 -3.13 7.10 18.60
N ARG A 53 -3.13 7.35 17.29
CA ARG A 53 -4.11 8.22 16.63
C ARG A 53 -5.47 7.57 16.40
N ASN A 54 -5.50 6.25 16.18
CA ASN A 54 -6.71 5.55 15.74
C ASN A 54 -7.29 4.61 16.82
N GLY A 55 -6.56 4.33 17.91
CA GLY A 55 -7.00 3.45 18.99
C GLY A 55 -7.07 1.97 18.57
N GLN A 56 -6.51 1.62 17.42
CA GLN A 56 -6.48 0.25 16.87
C GLN A 56 -5.14 -0.03 16.22
N LYS A 57 -4.73 -1.30 16.21
CA LYS A 57 -3.52 -1.75 15.52
C LYS A 57 -3.63 -1.48 14.01
N LEU A 58 -2.48 -1.24 13.36
CA LEU A 58 -2.42 -1.10 11.91
C LEU A 58 -2.83 -2.41 11.23
N GLY A 59 -2.29 -3.54 11.64
CA GLY A 59 -2.68 -4.83 11.09
C GLY A 59 -1.53 -5.80 10.86
N ASP A 60 -1.72 -6.68 9.88
CA ASP A 60 -0.79 -7.73 9.53
C ASP A 60 -0.13 -7.44 8.18
N VAL A 61 1.17 -7.53 8.13
CA VAL A 61 2.05 -7.38 6.95
C VAL A 61 1.74 -6.13 6.11
N ALA A 62 2.43 -5.04 6.41
CA ALA A 62 2.32 -3.77 5.68
C ALA A 62 3.38 -3.69 4.56
N ASN A 63 2.95 -3.58 3.30
CA ASN A 63 3.83 -3.65 2.14
C ASN A 63 4.23 -2.31 1.55
N ALA A 64 3.41 -1.28 1.68
CA ALA A 64 3.68 0.02 1.08
C ALA A 64 3.16 1.16 1.96
N LEU A 65 3.91 2.25 1.94
CA LEU A 65 3.54 3.53 2.49
C LEU A 65 3.94 4.60 1.47
N LEU A 66 2.97 5.39 1.01
CA LEU A 66 3.18 6.47 0.04
C LEU A 66 2.67 7.77 0.62
N GLU A 67 3.36 8.87 0.34
CA GLU A 67 2.86 10.23 0.57
C GLU A 67 2.53 10.88 -0.77
N GLU A 68 1.31 11.36 -0.92
CA GLU A 68 0.86 12.11 -2.09
C GLU A 68 -0.16 13.16 -1.68
N ASP A 69 0.03 14.41 -2.12
CA ASP A 69 -0.88 15.54 -1.87
C ASP A 69 -1.31 15.69 -0.40
N ASP A 70 -0.33 15.68 0.53
CA ASP A 70 -0.55 15.78 1.97
C ASP A 70 -1.42 14.67 2.57
N ASN A 71 -1.51 13.53 1.91
CA ASN A 71 -2.11 12.31 2.43
C ASN A 71 -1.07 11.20 2.49
N ILE A 72 -1.26 10.29 3.42
CA ILE A 72 -0.50 9.07 3.56
C ILE A 72 -1.39 7.89 3.15
N TYR A 73 -0.88 7.05 2.29
CA TYR A 73 -1.54 5.81 1.88
C TYR A 73 -0.76 4.63 2.40
N VAL A 74 -1.42 3.71 3.08
CA VAL A 74 -0.81 2.49 3.60
C VAL A 74 -1.52 1.26 3.07
N LEU A 75 -0.74 0.30 2.58
CA LEU A 75 -1.23 -0.97 2.02
C LEU A 75 -0.83 -2.13 2.92
N LEU A 76 -1.79 -2.92 3.34
CA LEU A 76 -1.57 -4.13 4.13
C LEU A 76 -1.93 -5.38 3.35
N ASN A 77 -0.94 -6.22 3.13
CA ASN A 77 -1.09 -7.49 2.44
C ASN A 77 -1.87 -8.49 3.30
N GLY A 78 -1.41 -8.76 4.52
CA GLY A 78 -2.01 -9.75 5.41
C GLY A 78 -3.40 -9.35 5.91
N SER A 79 -3.62 -8.06 6.21
CA SER A 79 -4.94 -7.55 6.61
C SER A 79 -5.83 -7.16 5.43
N LYS A 80 -5.35 -7.27 4.20
CA LYS A 80 -6.09 -7.06 2.94
C LYS A 80 -6.85 -5.74 2.87
N TYR A 81 -6.16 -4.63 3.17
CA TYR A 81 -6.77 -3.32 3.00
C TYR A 81 -5.77 -2.26 2.55
N VAL A 82 -6.28 -1.17 2.01
CA VAL A 82 -5.58 0.08 1.81
C VAL A 82 -6.32 1.20 2.54
N ALA A 83 -5.59 2.07 3.21
CA ALA A 83 -6.17 3.21 3.90
C ALA A 83 -5.50 4.51 3.49
N ARG A 84 -6.30 5.59 3.45
CA ARG A 84 -5.85 6.97 3.36
C ARG A 84 -5.87 7.58 4.76
N LEU A 85 -4.74 8.16 5.13
CA LEU A 85 -4.51 8.82 6.41
C LEU A 85 -4.17 10.29 6.16
N ASP A 86 -4.38 11.16 7.13
CA ASP A 86 -3.79 12.49 7.11
C ASP A 86 -2.30 12.45 7.52
N LEU A 87 -1.62 13.60 7.46
CA LEU A 87 -0.20 13.70 7.84
C LEU A 87 0.07 13.33 9.30
N MET A 88 -0.93 13.34 10.16
CA MET A 88 -0.83 12.90 11.55
C MET A 88 -1.23 11.42 11.72
N LEU A 89 -1.37 10.68 10.62
CA LEU A 89 -1.74 9.25 10.58
C LEU A 89 -3.15 8.95 11.09
N LYS A 90 -4.04 9.95 11.13
CA LYS A 90 -5.46 9.71 11.40
C LYS A 90 -6.14 9.16 10.16
N GLU A 91 -6.75 7.98 10.27
CA GLU A 91 -7.44 7.34 9.15
C GLU A 91 -8.67 8.14 8.71
N GLN A 92 -8.74 8.41 7.41
CA GLN A 92 -9.79 9.17 6.75
C GLN A 92 -10.73 8.29 5.96
N ALA A 93 -10.20 7.26 5.30
CA ALA A 93 -10.96 6.31 4.49
C ALA A 93 -10.20 4.99 4.32
N ARG A 94 -10.92 3.90 4.08
CA ARG A 94 -10.35 2.55 3.91
C ARG A 94 -11.13 1.78 2.85
N TYR A 95 -10.41 0.97 2.08
CA TYR A 95 -10.99 -0.11 1.28
C TYR A 95 -10.40 -1.45 1.73
N THR A 96 -11.28 -2.38 2.08
CA THR A 96 -10.92 -3.76 2.41
C THR A 96 -11.18 -4.65 1.22
N PHE A 97 -10.13 -5.33 0.75
CA PHE A 97 -10.23 -6.24 -0.39
C PHE A 97 -11.00 -7.50 0.00
N PRO A 98 -11.94 -7.96 -0.84
CA PRO A 98 -12.59 -9.25 -0.66
C PRO A 98 -11.58 -10.41 -0.65
N GLU A 99 -11.84 -11.44 0.13
CA GLU A 99 -11.00 -12.65 0.19
C GLU A 99 -10.78 -13.31 -1.19
N SER A 100 -11.78 -13.20 -2.09
CA SER A 100 -11.72 -13.74 -3.44
C SER A 100 -10.76 -13.02 -4.38
N ASP A 101 -10.33 -11.81 -4.04
CA ASP A 101 -9.57 -10.96 -4.95
C ASP A 101 -8.05 -11.12 -4.82
N GLY A 102 -7.60 -11.97 -3.90
CA GLY A 102 -6.19 -12.18 -3.58
C GLY A 102 -5.60 -11.09 -2.68
N GLU A 103 -4.38 -11.33 -2.21
CA GLU A 103 -3.67 -10.40 -1.35
C GLU A 103 -3.20 -9.18 -2.15
N PRO A 104 -3.44 -7.94 -1.67
CA PRO A 104 -2.89 -6.75 -2.30
C PRO A 104 -1.36 -6.70 -2.13
N ARG A 105 -0.64 -6.27 -3.17
CA ARG A 105 0.82 -6.40 -3.20
C ARG A 105 1.55 -5.06 -3.33
N CYS A 106 1.28 -4.32 -4.38
CA CYS A 106 1.89 -3.01 -4.65
C CYS A 106 0.81 -1.98 -4.92
N MET A 107 1.17 -0.72 -4.76
CA MET A 107 0.26 0.40 -4.93
C MET A 107 0.98 1.57 -5.59
N GLU A 108 0.26 2.25 -6.48
CA GLU A 108 0.59 3.55 -7.05
C GLU A 108 -0.56 4.51 -6.80
N VAL A 109 -0.24 5.76 -6.50
CA VAL A 109 -1.23 6.84 -6.38
C VAL A 109 -0.90 7.91 -7.39
N GLU A 110 -1.85 8.22 -8.27
CA GLU A 110 -1.70 9.28 -9.28
C GLU A 110 -3.03 10.02 -9.46
N GLY A 111 -2.97 11.34 -9.32
CA GLY A 111 -4.13 12.21 -9.42
C GLY A 111 -5.23 11.82 -8.41
N ASN A 112 -6.40 11.47 -8.90
CA ASN A 112 -7.56 11.14 -8.05
C ASN A 112 -7.70 9.63 -7.76
N TYR A 113 -6.70 8.82 -8.11
CA TYR A 113 -6.83 7.36 -8.05
C TYR A 113 -5.64 6.68 -7.40
N ALA A 114 -5.91 5.61 -6.67
CA ALA A 114 -4.94 4.62 -6.27
C ALA A 114 -5.15 3.34 -7.11
N TYR A 115 -4.04 2.75 -7.55
CA TYR A 115 -4.03 1.50 -8.32
C TYR A 115 -3.31 0.45 -7.49
N VAL A 116 -3.99 -0.65 -7.18
CA VAL A 116 -3.46 -1.69 -6.30
C VAL A 116 -3.40 -3.01 -7.07
N THR A 117 -2.22 -3.60 -7.18
CA THR A 117 -2.03 -4.94 -7.71
C THR A 117 -2.35 -5.99 -6.67
N GLN A 118 -2.85 -7.12 -7.10
CA GLN A 118 -3.24 -8.22 -6.23
C GLN A 118 -2.75 -9.55 -6.79
N TYR A 119 -2.41 -10.47 -5.90
CA TYR A 119 -2.19 -11.85 -6.27
C TYR A 119 -3.50 -12.44 -6.80
N GLY A 120 -3.41 -13.35 -7.77
CA GLY A 120 -4.58 -13.84 -8.50
C GLY A 120 -4.97 -12.99 -9.70
N GLY A 121 -4.10 -12.06 -10.13
CA GLY A 121 -4.23 -11.38 -11.43
C GLY A 121 -5.24 -10.24 -11.46
N GLN A 122 -5.35 -9.46 -10.40
CA GLN A 122 -6.24 -8.30 -10.39
C GLN A 122 -5.49 -6.99 -10.15
N VAL A 123 -5.94 -5.90 -10.77
CA VAL A 123 -5.62 -4.52 -10.40
C VAL A 123 -6.91 -3.81 -10.05
N THR A 124 -6.99 -3.28 -8.84
CA THR A 124 -8.13 -2.48 -8.37
C THR A 124 -7.79 -1.00 -8.44
N LYS A 125 -8.64 -0.23 -9.13
CA LYS A 125 -8.61 1.24 -9.17
C LYS A 125 -9.57 1.79 -8.14
N LEU A 126 -9.08 2.64 -7.23
CA LEU A 126 -9.87 3.24 -6.16
C LEU A 126 -9.90 4.76 -6.31
N ASN A 127 -11.05 5.40 -6.03
CA ASN A 127 -11.09 6.83 -5.78
C ASN A 127 -10.39 7.14 -4.46
N ILE A 128 -9.38 8.01 -4.45
CA ILE A 128 -8.66 8.33 -3.22
C ILE A 128 -9.48 9.12 -2.20
N LYS A 129 -10.52 9.83 -2.64
CA LYS A 129 -11.35 10.66 -1.77
C LYS A 129 -12.10 9.85 -0.71
N ASP A 130 -12.66 8.71 -1.10
CA ASP A 130 -13.55 7.88 -0.29
C ASP A 130 -13.17 6.39 -0.29
N MET A 131 -12.09 6.03 -1.00
CA MET A 131 -11.59 4.66 -1.18
C MET A 131 -12.64 3.72 -1.79
N THR A 132 -13.49 4.22 -2.68
CA THR A 132 -14.45 3.39 -3.43
C THR A 132 -13.87 2.88 -4.74
N VAL A 133 -14.29 1.69 -5.16
CA VAL A 133 -13.83 1.08 -6.42
C VAL A 133 -14.31 1.90 -7.62
N ALA A 134 -13.38 2.36 -8.45
CA ALA A 134 -13.63 3.08 -9.70
C ALA A 134 -13.46 2.20 -10.94
N GLY A 135 -12.82 1.05 -10.82
CA GLY A 135 -12.64 0.09 -11.91
C GLY A 135 -11.72 -1.06 -11.50
N THR A 136 -11.72 -2.12 -12.28
CA THR A 136 -10.87 -3.29 -12.08
C THR A 136 -10.34 -3.81 -13.40
N PHE A 137 -9.12 -4.30 -13.39
CA PHE A 137 -8.55 -5.17 -14.42
C PHE A 137 -8.43 -6.59 -13.85
N LYS A 138 -8.71 -7.60 -14.68
CA LYS A 138 -8.45 -9.02 -14.37
C LYS A 138 -7.68 -9.65 -15.51
N GLY A 139 -6.55 -10.25 -15.19
CA GLY A 139 -5.67 -10.94 -16.14
C GLY A 139 -4.31 -11.21 -15.54
N GLY A 140 -3.63 -12.20 -16.05
CA GLY A 140 -2.35 -12.64 -15.50
C GLY A 140 -2.47 -13.50 -14.25
N ASP A 141 -1.37 -13.57 -13.51
CA ASP A 141 -1.21 -14.44 -12.36
C ASP A 141 -0.98 -13.60 -11.09
N ASN A 142 0.17 -13.73 -10.43
CA ASN A 142 0.50 -12.89 -9.29
C ASN A 142 1.14 -11.59 -9.76
N LEU A 143 0.38 -10.51 -9.69
CA LEU A 143 0.83 -9.18 -10.11
C LEU A 143 1.65 -8.53 -9.00
N GLU A 144 2.76 -7.90 -9.38
CA GLU A 144 3.67 -7.21 -8.47
C GLU A 144 3.66 -5.69 -8.73
N GLY A 145 4.78 -5.11 -9.15
CA GLY A 145 4.92 -3.68 -9.35
C GLY A 145 3.88 -3.06 -10.27
N VAL A 146 3.47 -1.85 -9.94
CA VAL A 146 2.60 -1.00 -10.78
C VAL A 146 3.14 0.41 -10.81
N VAL A 147 3.13 1.02 -11.98
CA VAL A 147 3.45 2.44 -12.20
C VAL A 147 2.42 3.02 -13.17
N GLU A 148 1.88 4.18 -12.85
CA GLU A 148 1.07 4.97 -13.78
C GLU A 148 1.97 5.96 -14.54
N LYS A 149 1.80 6.06 -15.84
CA LYS A 149 2.42 7.10 -16.66
C LYS A 149 1.59 7.39 -17.90
N ASP A 150 1.30 8.67 -18.10
CA ASP A 150 0.59 9.17 -19.28
C ASP A 150 -0.73 8.45 -19.58
N GLY A 151 -1.52 8.16 -18.53
CA GLY A 151 -2.81 7.48 -18.64
C GLY A 151 -2.72 5.96 -18.82
N LYS A 152 -1.56 5.36 -18.56
CA LYS A 152 -1.32 3.93 -18.67
C LYS A 152 -0.71 3.37 -17.41
N LEU A 153 -1.16 2.18 -17.04
CA LEU A 153 -0.53 1.39 -15.98
C LEU A 153 0.44 0.40 -16.61
N TYR A 154 1.63 0.35 -16.07
CA TYR A 154 2.63 -0.68 -16.37
C TYR A 154 2.67 -1.64 -15.18
N VAL A 155 2.24 -2.88 -15.40
CA VAL A 155 2.02 -3.85 -14.33
C VAL A 155 2.86 -5.10 -14.57
N ALA A 156 3.70 -5.46 -13.61
CA ALA A 156 4.49 -6.67 -13.66
C ALA A 156 3.61 -7.91 -13.42
N ASN A 157 3.55 -8.84 -14.40
CA ASN A 157 2.98 -10.17 -14.23
C ASN A 157 4.10 -11.12 -13.85
N SER A 158 4.28 -11.32 -12.53
CA SER A 158 5.52 -11.86 -11.99
C SER A 158 5.60 -13.38 -12.05
N TYR A 159 4.67 -14.11 -11.43
CA TYR A 159 4.74 -15.56 -11.38
C TYR A 159 3.36 -16.22 -11.23
N ALA A 160 3.27 -17.47 -11.71
CA ALA A 160 2.18 -18.40 -11.40
C ALA A 160 2.65 -19.47 -10.42
N VAL A 161 1.71 -20.18 -9.82
CA VAL A 161 1.96 -21.40 -9.06
C VAL A 161 1.18 -22.51 -9.71
N ASP A 162 1.85 -23.60 -10.13
CA ASP A 162 1.22 -24.74 -10.77
C ASP A 162 0.50 -25.65 -9.76
N GLY A 163 -0.22 -26.65 -10.26
CA GLY A 163 -0.93 -27.63 -9.42
C GLY A 163 -0.05 -28.51 -8.52
N SER A 164 1.28 -28.42 -8.67
CA SER A 164 2.28 -29.12 -7.86
C SER A 164 3.04 -28.19 -6.92
N ASN A 165 2.56 -26.95 -6.76
CA ASN A 165 3.19 -25.86 -5.99
C ASN A 165 4.58 -25.42 -6.50
N ASN A 166 4.88 -25.61 -7.79
CA ASN A 166 6.08 -25.04 -8.37
C ASN A 166 5.81 -23.60 -8.83
N TRP A 167 6.78 -22.74 -8.62
CA TRP A 167 6.73 -21.37 -9.08
C TRP A 167 7.18 -21.30 -10.56
N ILE A 168 6.34 -20.72 -11.39
CA ILE A 168 6.59 -20.51 -12.82
C ILE A 168 6.70 -19.00 -13.04
N TYR A 169 7.92 -18.52 -13.30
CA TYR A 169 8.16 -17.10 -13.50
C TYR A 169 7.70 -16.65 -14.89
N ASN A 170 6.91 -15.60 -14.90
CA ASN A 170 6.46 -14.95 -16.14
C ASN A 170 7.55 -13.98 -16.67
N LYS A 171 7.35 -13.52 -17.90
CA LYS A 171 8.24 -12.59 -18.62
C LYS A 171 7.44 -11.43 -19.20
N GLU A 172 6.43 -10.97 -18.50
CA GLU A 172 5.43 -10.07 -19.05
C GLU A 172 5.23 -8.83 -18.18
N VAL A 173 5.11 -7.70 -18.86
CA VAL A 173 4.56 -6.46 -18.29
C VAL A 173 3.32 -6.11 -19.09
N PHE A 174 2.20 -5.92 -18.39
CA PHE A 174 0.96 -5.45 -18.98
C PHE A 174 0.94 -3.94 -19.09
N ILE A 175 0.50 -3.42 -20.24
CA ILE A 175 0.13 -2.02 -20.42
C ILE A 175 -1.39 -1.96 -20.39
N ILE A 176 -1.94 -1.34 -19.36
CA ILE A 176 -3.38 -1.23 -19.11
C ILE A 176 -3.77 0.23 -19.26
N ASN A 177 -4.86 0.51 -19.97
CA ASN A 177 -5.44 1.85 -20.01
C ASN A 177 -5.96 2.23 -18.62
N ALA A 178 -5.42 3.28 -18.00
CA ALA A 178 -5.76 3.67 -16.65
C ALA A 178 -7.19 4.23 -16.51
N GLN A 179 -7.80 4.71 -17.61
CA GLN A 179 -9.18 5.20 -17.60
C GLN A 179 -10.19 4.07 -17.68
N THR A 180 -9.99 3.14 -18.62
CA THR A 180 -10.95 2.06 -18.91
C THR A 180 -10.64 0.77 -18.16
N MET A 181 -9.46 0.64 -17.57
CA MET A 181 -8.95 -0.58 -16.93
C MET A 181 -8.93 -1.79 -17.88
N THR A 182 -8.58 -1.57 -19.15
CA THR A 182 -8.48 -2.60 -20.18
C THR A 182 -7.04 -2.80 -20.65
N LEU A 183 -6.65 -4.03 -20.92
CA LEU A 183 -5.33 -4.36 -21.47
C LEU A 183 -5.19 -3.76 -22.88
N GLU A 184 -4.14 -2.97 -23.08
CA GLU A 184 -3.78 -2.45 -24.41
C GLU A 184 -2.69 -3.29 -25.07
N LYS A 185 -1.72 -3.74 -24.29
CA LYS A 185 -0.55 -4.46 -24.79
C LYS A 185 0.12 -5.28 -23.70
N THR A 186 0.76 -6.36 -24.09
CA THR A 186 1.73 -7.11 -23.28
C THR A 186 3.13 -6.91 -23.85
N ILE A 187 4.11 -6.62 -22.99
CA ILE A 187 5.53 -6.51 -23.37
C ILE A 187 6.24 -7.71 -22.76
N GLU A 188 7.06 -8.38 -23.57
CA GLU A 188 7.98 -9.40 -23.08
C GLU A 188 9.22 -8.75 -22.48
N VAL A 189 9.61 -9.21 -21.29
CA VAL A 189 10.77 -8.75 -20.52
C VAL A 189 11.55 -9.95 -19.97
N VAL A 190 12.49 -9.72 -19.06
CA VAL A 190 13.17 -10.80 -18.35
C VAL A 190 12.24 -11.53 -17.39
N GLU A 191 12.63 -12.73 -16.96
CA GLU A 191 11.88 -13.52 -15.97
C GLU A 191 11.69 -12.75 -14.65
N ASN A 192 10.50 -12.90 -14.06
CA ASN A 192 10.12 -12.35 -12.76
C ASN A 192 10.31 -10.82 -12.72
N PRO A 193 9.58 -10.10 -13.59
CA PRO A 193 9.64 -8.65 -13.63
C PRO A 193 9.06 -8.01 -12.35
#